data_ca8832ef9c8f0cc0ad7e81e6d8bcf210
#
_entry.id   ca8832ef9c8f0cc0ad7e81e6d8bcf210
#
_cell.length_a   1.000
_cell.length_b   1.000
_cell.length_c   1.000
_cell.angle_alpha   90.00
_cell.angle_beta   90.00
_cell.angle_gamma   90.00
#
_symmetry.space_group_name_H-M   'P 1'
#
loop_
_entity.id
_entity.type
_entity.pdbx_description
1 polymer ?
#
loop_
_entity_poly.entity_id
_entity_poly.type
_entity_poly.pdbx_seq_one_letter_code
_entity_poly.pdbx_strand_id
1 'polypeptide(L)'
;MTTTTKGAMALDLPAAPLSPAMAAYYKKCEDRLGFVPNVLRAYGHDMGKLEAFVAFSFDLMQGPSGLTKLEREMIAVAVSSENHCFYCLAAHGAQVRVLSGDAKLGEMMVMNYRAAHLDARHMAMLDFAVKMTKASATIMEADRQGLRDHGFAERDIWDIAAVAGFYNMTNRLASALDMRPNDEYHRLGR
;
A
#
# COMPACT_ATOMS: atom_id res chain seq x y z
N MET A 1 5.69 8.95 -29.89
CA MET A 1 5.36 7.53 -29.61
C MET A 1 4.24 7.54 -28.60
N THR A 2 3.11 6.92 -28.90
CA THR A 2 1.99 6.80 -27.95
C THR A 2 2.42 5.82 -26.86
N THR A 3 2.66 6.31 -25.66
CA THR A 3 2.89 5.45 -24.50
C THR A 3 1.58 4.73 -24.14
N THR A 4 1.68 3.45 -23.83
CA THR A 4 0.51 2.64 -23.41
C THR A 4 0.75 2.08 -22.02
N THR A 5 -0.28 1.48 -21.43
CA THR A 5 -0.17 0.75 -20.14
C THR A 5 0.51 -0.63 -20.28
N LYS A 6 0.93 -0.99 -21.51
CA LYS A 6 1.57 -2.26 -21.82
C LYS A 6 2.80 -2.50 -20.92
N GLY A 7 2.85 -3.66 -20.33
CA GLY A 7 3.91 -4.05 -19.39
C GLY A 7 3.65 -3.65 -17.93
N ALA A 8 2.73 -2.71 -17.67
CA ALA A 8 2.32 -2.36 -16.32
C ALA A 8 1.12 -3.20 -15.83
N MET A 9 0.26 -3.63 -16.76
CA MET A 9 -0.89 -4.51 -16.50
C MET A 9 -1.26 -5.30 -17.76
N ALA A 10 -2.22 -6.22 -17.64
CA ALA A 10 -2.69 -7.05 -18.75
C ALA A 10 -3.43 -6.26 -19.85
N LEU A 11 -4.06 -5.13 -19.49
CA LEU A 11 -4.77 -4.31 -20.45
C LEU A 11 -3.80 -3.37 -21.20
N ASP A 12 -3.96 -3.26 -22.52
CA ASP A 12 -3.20 -2.34 -23.35
C ASP A 12 -4.06 -1.10 -23.69
N LEU A 13 -4.08 -0.15 -22.77
CA LEU A 13 -4.81 1.10 -22.92
C LEU A 13 -3.87 2.25 -23.35
N PRO A 14 -4.30 3.14 -24.26
CA PRO A 14 -3.50 4.32 -24.59
C PRO A 14 -3.33 5.20 -23.34
N ALA A 15 -2.10 5.65 -23.10
CA ALA A 15 -1.85 6.58 -22.01
C ALA A 15 -2.43 7.96 -22.34
N ALA A 16 -3.09 8.58 -21.35
CA ALA A 16 -3.50 9.98 -21.45
C ALA A 16 -2.27 10.91 -21.38
N PRO A 17 -2.32 12.10 -21.99
CA PRO A 17 -1.31 13.12 -21.77
C PRO A 17 -1.19 13.47 -20.30
N LEU A 18 0.02 13.45 -19.75
CA LEU A 18 0.25 13.82 -18.35
C LEU A 18 -0.05 15.30 -18.12
N SER A 19 -0.77 15.61 -17.05
CA SER A 19 -0.85 16.97 -16.55
C SER A 19 0.55 17.43 -16.07
N PRO A 20 0.83 18.75 -15.99
CA PRO A 20 2.10 19.25 -15.47
C PRO A 20 2.42 18.73 -14.06
N ALA A 21 1.39 18.57 -13.20
CA ALA A 21 1.53 18.03 -11.86
C ALA A 21 1.97 16.55 -11.88
N MET A 22 1.35 15.74 -12.73
CA MET A 22 1.69 14.31 -12.84
C MET A 22 3.03 14.10 -13.53
N ALA A 23 3.40 14.91 -14.52
CA ALA A 23 4.73 14.88 -15.10
C ALA A 23 5.83 15.18 -14.06
N ALA A 24 5.62 16.19 -13.21
CA ALA A 24 6.52 16.50 -12.11
C ALA A 24 6.57 15.36 -11.07
N TYR A 25 5.44 14.73 -10.78
CA TYR A 25 5.38 13.59 -9.86
C TYR A 25 6.11 12.35 -10.41
N TYR A 26 5.96 12.04 -11.70
CA TYR A 26 6.70 10.95 -12.35
C TYR A 26 8.20 11.20 -12.28
N LYS A 27 8.64 12.44 -12.61
CA LYS A 27 10.04 12.83 -12.48
C LYS A 27 10.54 12.64 -11.04
N LYS A 28 9.77 13.05 -10.04
CA LYS A 28 10.13 12.83 -8.63
C LYS A 28 10.27 11.34 -8.28
N CYS A 29 9.43 10.46 -8.86
CA CYS A 29 9.58 9.02 -8.69
C CYS A 29 10.89 8.52 -9.32
N GLU A 30 11.20 8.92 -10.54
CA GLU A 30 12.48 8.59 -11.20
C GLU A 30 13.69 9.07 -10.40
N ASP A 31 13.67 10.32 -9.93
CA ASP A 31 14.77 10.91 -9.16
C ASP A 31 15.01 10.19 -7.80
N ARG A 32 13.94 9.67 -7.16
CA ARG A 32 14.03 9.04 -5.83
C ARG A 32 14.15 7.53 -5.84
N LEU A 33 13.44 6.87 -6.76
CA LEU A 33 13.35 5.41 -6.84
C LEU A 33 14.18 4.83 -7.97
N GLY A 34 14.54 5.65 -8.97
CA GLY A 34 15.14 5.22 -10.21
C GLY A 34 14.13 4.73 -11.25
N PHE A 35 12.83 4.75 -10.95
CA PHE A 35 11.77 4.30 -11.84
C PHE A 35 10.41 4.95 -11.49
N VAL A 36 9.49 4.91 -12.45
CA VAL A 36 8.07 5.23 -12.23
C VAL A 36 7.35 3.94 -11.82
N PRO A 37 6.69 3.89 -10.64
CA PRO A 37 5.89 2.73 -10.23
C PRO A 37 4.85 2.33 -11.28
N ASN A 38 4.77 1.06 -11.61
CA ASN A 38 3.86 0.56 -12.63
C ASN A 38 2.37 0.78 -12.30
N VAL A 39 2.00 0.88 -11.01
CA VAL A 39 0.65 1.29 -10.63
C VAL A 39 0.28 2.66 -11.19
N LEU A 40 1.20 3.62 -11.19
CA LEU A 40 0.96 4.95 -11.77
C LEU A 40 0.76 4.87 -13.30
N ARG A 41 1.55 4.01 -13.96
CA ARG A 41 1.39 3.76 -15.39
C ARG A 41 0.05 3.09 -15.69
N ALA A 42 -0.39 2.14 -14.85
CA ALA A 42 -1.67 1.47 -15.00
C ALA A 42 -2.86 2.44 -14.89
N TYR A 43 -2.80 3.42 -13.99
CA TYR A 43 -3.79 4.50 -13.91
C TYR A 43 -3.62 5.57 -14.99
N GLY A 44 -2.48 5.63 -15.64
CA GLY A 44 -2.11 6.67 -16.61
C GLY A 44 -2.95 6.72 -17.90
N HIS A 45 -3.88 5.79 -18.11
CA HIS A 45 -4.86 5.85 -19.20
C HIS A 45 -5.97 6.91 -18.98
N ASP A 46 -6.16 7.36 -17.74
CA ASP A 46 -7.15 8.35 -17.36
C ASP A 46 -6.55 9.31 -16.32
N MET A 47 -6.34 10.56 -16.73
CA MET A 47 -5.64 11.54 -15.88
C MET A 47 -6.41 11.85 -14.59
N GLY A 48 -7.75 11.94 -14.64
CA GLY A 48 -8.57 12.17 -13.45
C GLY A 48 -8.45 11.03 -12.43
N LYS A 49 -8.42 9.78 -12.89
CA LYS A 49 -8.20 8.61 -12.03
C LYS A 49 -6.80 8.59 -11.43
N LEU A 50 -5.78 8.92 -12.23
CA LEU A 50 -4.40 8.97 -11.77
C LEU A 50 -4.21 10.05 -10.69
N GLU A 51 -4.71 11.26 -10.91
CA GLU A 51 -4.61 12.36 -9.95
C GLU A 51 -5.35 12.05 -8.65
N ALA A 52 -6.57 11.52 -8.73
CA ALA A 52 -7.35 11.11 -7.55
C ALA A 52 -6.64 9.99 -6.76
N PHE A 53 -6.11 8.98 -7.46
CA PHE A 53 -5.35 7.90 -6.83
C PHE A 53 -4.09 8.43 -6.13
N VAL A 54 -3.31 9.26 -6.81
CA VAL A 54 -2.08 9.84 -6.25
C VAL A 54 -2.40 10.71 -5.03
N ALA A 55 -3.40 11.59 -5.14
CA ALA A 55 -3.78 12.48 -4.03
C ALA A 55 -4.20 11.68 -2.80
N PHE A 56 -5.10 10.70 -2.97
CA PHE A 56 -5.60 9.91 -1.84
C PHE A 56 -4.53 8.99 -1.24
N SER A 57 -3.77 8.27 -2.09
CA SER A 57 -2.69 7.41 -1.62
C SER A 57 -1.58 8.18 -0.90
N PHE A 58 -1.24 9.36 -1.42
CA PHE A 58 -0.22 10.20 -0.80
C PHE A 58 -0.67 10.72 0.57
N ASP A 59 -1.91 11.19 0.68
CA ASP A 59 -2.45 11.66 1.97
C ASP A 59 -2.47 10.52 3.00
N LEU A 60 -3.01 9.36 2.66
CA LEU A 60 -3.05 8.20 3.55
C LEU A 60 -1.66 7.71 3.98
N MET A 61 -0.70 7.65 3.05
CA MET A 61 0.60 7.02 3.32
C MET A 61 1.68 7.99 3.79
N GLN A 62 1.56 9.28 3.49
CA GLN A 62 2.59 10.29 3.76
C GLN A 62 2.07 11.51 4.52
N GLY A 63 0.75 11.73 4.56
CA GLY A 63 0.10 12.84 5.25
C GLY A 63 0.24 12.77 6.77
N PRO A 64 -0.19 13.84 7.49
CA PRO A 64 -0.17 13.89 8.95
C PRO A 64 -1.05 12.79 9.55
N SER A 65 -0.50 12.00 10.48
CA SER A 65 -1.18 10.92 11.18
C SER A 65 -0.45 10.61 12.49
N GLY A 66 -1.14 10.01 13.45
CA GLY A 66 -0.50 9.40 14.61
C GLY A 66 0.22 8.09 14.30
N LEU A 67 -0.09 7.47 13.16
CA LEU A 67 0.64 6.31 12.67
C LEU A 67 1.95 6.72 11.99
N THR A 68 3.03 6.03 12.30
CA THR A 68 4.29 6.16 11.58
C THR A 68 4.14 5.68 10.13
N LYS A 69 5.07 6.08 9.25
CA LYS A 69 5.09 5.56 7.87
C LYS A 69 5.29 4.05 7.83
N LEU A 70 6.12 3.51 8.73
CA LEU A 70 6.34 2.07 8.85
C LEU A 70 5.04 1.33 9.22
N GLU A 71 4.29 1.82 10.21
CA GLU A 71 3.02 1.20 10.60
C GLU A 71 2.02 1.17 9.43
N ARG A 72 1.91 2.25 8.66
CA ARG A 72 1.04 2.30 7.47
C ARG A 72 1.46 1.29 6.40
N GLU A 73 2.78 1.13 6.16
CA GLU A 73 3.28 0.11 5.25
C GLU A 73 3.07 -1.31 5.80
N MET A 74 3.18 -1.52 7.11
CA MET A 74 2.87 -2.81 7.74
C MET A 74 1.40 -3.18 7.57
N ILE A 75 0.46 -2.23 7.72
CA ILE A 75 -0.96 -2.45 7.43
C ILE A 75 -1.15 -2.82 5.96
N ALA A 76 -0.52 -2.06 5.05
CA ALA A 76 -0.58 -2.33 3.62
C ALA A 76 -0.14 -3.76 3.27
N VAL A 77 0.98 -4.21 3.85
CA VAL A 77 1.51 -5.57 3.62
C VAL A 77 0.60 -6.62 4.22
N ALA A 78 0.13 -6.46 5.47
CA ALA A 78 -0.74 -7.45 6.13
C ALA A 78 -2.05 -7.65 5.37
N VAL A 79 -2.70 -6.56 4.93
CA VAL A 79 -3.90 -6.59 4.07
C VAL A 79 -3.61 -7.26 2.73
N SER A 80 -2.47 -6.92 2.12
CA SER A 80 -2.08 -7.47 0.82
C SER A 80 -1.71 -8.95 0.89
N SER A 81 -1.18 -9.43 2.02
CA SER A 81 -0.91 -10.84 2.28
C SER A 81 -2.20 -11.65 2.34
N GLU A 82 -3.22 -11.15 3.06
CA GLU A 82 -4.54 -11.80 3.09
C GLU A 82 -5.23 -11.82 1.72
N ASN A 83 -5.06 -10.77 0.92
CA ASN A 83 -5.62 -10.68 -0.42
C ASN A 83 -4.73 -11.34 -1.50
N HIS A 84 -3.56 -11.88 -1.14
CA HIS A 84 -2.59 -12.50 -2.05
C HIS A 84 -2.20 -11.61 -3.24
N CYS A 85 -2.11 -10.28 -3.03
CA CYS A 85 -1.78 -9.32 -4.07
C CYS A 85 -0.26 -9.23 -4.29
N PHE A 86 0.25 -9.92 -5.32
CA PHE A 86 1.69 -9.96 -5.61
C PHE A 86 2.29 -8.57 -5.83
N TYR A 87 1.61 -7.68 -6.58
CA TYR A 87 2.07 -6.31 -6.80
C TYR A 87 2.34 -5.59 -5.47
N CYS A 88 1.32 -5.59 -4.61
CA CYS A 88 1.36 -4.83 -3.37
C CYS A 88 2.35 -5.44 -2.37
N LEU A 89 2.47 -6.77 -2.33
CA LEU A 89 3.44 -7.46 -1.50
C LEU A 89 4.88 -7.11 -1.92
N ALA A 90 5.17 -7.06 -3.21
CA ALA A 90 6.48 -6.66 -3.72
C ALA A 90 6.80 -5.19 -3.38
N ALA A 91 5.87 -4.27 -3.68
CA ALA A 91 6.08 -2.84 -3.51
C ALA A 91 6.14 -2.41 -2.03
N HIS A 92 5.14 -2.80 -1.23
CA HIS A 92 5.02 -2.39 0.18
C HIS A 92 5.93 -3.22 1.10
N GLY A 93 6.17 -4.49 0.79
CA GLY A 93 7.22 -5.27 1.46
C GLY A 93 8.61 -4.64 1.31
N ALA A 94 8.91 -4.06 0.14
CA ALA A 94 10.12 -3.27 -0.05
C ALA A 94 10.14 -2.02 0.84
N GLN A 95 9.01 -1.31 0.99
CA GLN A 95 8.95 -0.14 1.85
C GLN A 95 9.10 -0.51 3.34
N VAL A 96 8.54 -1.63 3.78
CA VAL A 96 8.78 -2.14 5.14
C VAL A 96 10.29 -2.39 5.35
N ARG A 97 10.98 -3.05 4.42
CA ARG A 97 12.43 -3.25 4.51
C ARG A 97 13.21 -1.94 4.61
N VAL A 98 12.89 -0.98 3.74
CA VAL A 98 13.59 0.32 3.70
C VAL A 98 13.35 1.12 4.99
N LEU A 99 12.09 1.19 5.46
CA LEU A 99 11.72 2.01 6.61
C LEU A 99 12.16 1.41 7.94
N SER A 100 12.18 0.09 8.05
CA SER A 100 12.64 -0.62 9.26
C SER A 100 14.17 -0.79 9.31
N GLY A 101 14.84 -0.78 8.16
CA GLY A 101 16.23 -1.21 8.03
C GLY A 101 16.44 -2.72 8.28
N ASP A 102 15.35 -3.50 8.29
CA ASP A 102 15.37 -4.94 8.55
C ASP A 102 14.69 -5.71 7.41
N ALA A 103 15.51 -6.39 6.61
CA ALA A 103 15.01 -7.20 5.51
C ALA A 103 14.17 -8.40 5.99
N LYS A 104 14.47 -8.96 7.16
CA LYS A 104 13.73 -10.10 7.73
C LYS A 104 12.35 -9.69 8.15
N LEU A 105 12.19 -8.49 8.74
CA LEU A 105 10.88 -7.96 9.08
C LEU A 105 9.99 -7.87 7.82
N GLY A 106 10.51 -7.33 6.72
CA GLY A 106 9.78 -7.26 5.47
C GLY A 106 9.33 -8.61 4.95
N GLU A 107 10.18 -9.64 5.05
CA GLU A 107 9.85 -11.01 4.64
C GLU A 107 8.80 -11.66 5.56
N MET A 108 8.96 -11.53 6.88
CA MET A 108 7.98 -12.04 7.84
C MET A 108 6.61 -11.37 7.67
N MET A 109 6.57 -10.05 7.46
CA MET A 109 5.33 -9.33 7.19
C MET A 109 4.61 -9.83 5.94
N VAL A 110 5.34 -10.10 4.86
CA VAL A 110 4.78 -10.61 3.59
C VAL A 110 4.23 -12.03 3.76
N MET A 111 4.96 -12.91 4.45
CA MET A 111 4.59 -14.32 4.58
C MET A 111 3.57 -14.56 5.71
N ASN A 112 3.85 -14.00 6.89
CA ASN A 112 3.01 -14.14 8.08
C ASN A 112 3.45 -13.13 9.13
N TYR A 113 2.76 -12.01 9.26
CA TYR A 113 3.10 -10.95 10.23
C TYR A 113 3.14 -11.45 11.68
N ARG A 114 2.43 -12.52 12.02
CA ARG A 114 2.46 -13.12 13.36
C ARG A 114 3.81 -13.74 13.72
N ALA A 115 4.62 -14.07 12.73
CA ALA A 115 5.99 -14.55 12.93
C ALA A 115 7.00 -13.41 13.17
N ALA A 116 6.59 -12.15 13.03
CA ALA A 116 7.48 -11.00 13.13
C ALA A 116 7.81 -10.58 14.57
N HIS A 117 7.24 -11.26 15.58
CA HIS A 117 7.45 -10.98 17.02
C HIS A 117 7.27 -9.49 17.38
N LEU A 118 6.23 -8.89 16.83
CA LEU A 118 5.89 -7.49 17.05
C LEU A 118 5.36 -7.28 18.49
N ASP A 119 5.45 -6.05 18.98
CA ASP A 119 4.81 -5.69 20.24
C ASP A 119 3.28 -5.75 20.17
N ALA A 120 2.63 -5.67 21.33
CA ALA A 120 1.18 -5.82 21.45
C ALA A 120 0.41 -4.73 20.69
N ARG A 121 0.98 -3.50 20.59
CA ARG A 121 0.36 -2.38 19.89
C ARG A 121 0.32 -2.64 18.37
N HIS A 122 1.46 -3.04 17.79
CA HIS A 122 1.50 -3.41 16.36
C HIS A 122 0.63 -4.63 16.07
N MET A 123 0.63 -5.65 16.95
CA MET A 123 -0.23 -6.82 16.77
C MET A 123 -1.70 -6.46 16.76
N ALA A 124 -2.18 -5.63 17.71
CA ALA A 124 -3.57 -5.17 17.75
C ALA A 124 -3.97 -4.43 16.46
N MET A 125 -3.09 -3.54 15.97
CA MET A 125 -3.29 -2.79 14.72
C MET A 125 -3.45 -3.73 13.51
N LEU A 126 -2.55 -4.70 13.38
CA LEU A 126 -2.56 -5.61 12.23
C LEU A 126 -3.70 -6.62 12.32
N ASP A 127 -4.02 -7.12 13.51
CA ASP A 127 -5.16 -8.01 13.73
C ASP A 127 -6.49 -7.33 13.37
N PHE A 128 -6.65 -6.04 13.71
CA PHE A 128 -7.80 -5.26 13.30
C PHE A 128 -7.87 -5.11 11.77
N ALA A 129 -6.78 -4.72 11.12
CA ALA A 129 -6.73 -4.54 9.67
C ALA A 129 -7.01 -5.86 8.92
N VAL A 130 -6.48 -6.97 9.41
CA VAL A 130 -6.70 -8.32 8.85
C VAL A 130 -8.14 -8.77 9.10
N LYS A 131 -8.71 -8.58 10.29
CA LYS A 131 -10.12 -8.86 10.57
C LYS A 131 -11.04 -8.07 9.63
N MET A 132 -10.77 -6.77 9.46
CA MET A 132 -11.51 -5.92 8.53
C MET A 132 -11.42 -6.43 7.09
N THR A 133 -10.27 -6.96 6.68
CA THR A 133 -10.06 -7.52 5.34
C THR A 133 -10.86 -8.80 5.10
N LYS A 134 -10.88 -9.70 6.09
CA LYS A 134 -11.49 -11.03 5.97
C LYS A 134 -12.99 -11.03 6.25
N ALA A 135 -13.44 -10.20 7.18
CA ALA A 135 -14.77 -10.26 7.75
C ALA A 135 -15.24 -8.88 8.25
N SER A 136 -15.23 -7.86 7.39
CA SER A 136 -15.54 -6.47 7.77
C SER A 136 -16.89 -6.32 8.48
N ALA A 137 -17.89 -7.12 8.11
CA ALA A 137 -19.21 -7.12 8.74
C ALA A 137 -19.20 -7.59 10.22
N THR A 138 -18.10 -8.17 10.69
CA THR A 138 -17.95 -8.65 12.08
C THR A 138 -17.19 -7.68 12.98
N ILE A 139 -16.80 -6.51 12.47
CA ILE A 139 -16.14 -5.46 13.26
C ILE A 139 -17.15 -4.90 14.27
N MET A 140 -16.82 -4.97 15.53
CA MET A 140 -17.65 -4.56 16.67
C MET A 140 -16.95 -3.46 17.47
N GLU A 141 -17.67 -2.87 18.44
CA GLU A 141 -17.07 -1.87 19.34
C GLU A 141 -15.90 -2.47 20.16
N ALA A 142 -15.97 -3.73 20.54
CA ALA A 142 -14.87 -4.39 21.23
C ALA A 142 -13.55 -4.39 20.43
N ASP A 143 -13.60 -4.44 19.09
CA ASP A 143 -12.40 -4.38 18.24
C ASP A 143 -11.78 -2.98 18.28
N ARG A 144 -12.61 -1.93 18.24
CA ARG A 144 -12.14 -0.54 18.36
C ARG A 144 -11.63 -0.24 19.77
N GLN A 145 -12.30 -0.77 20.78
CA GLN A 145 -11.84 -0.66 22.17
C GLN A 145 -10.46 -1.33 22.35
N GLY A 146 -10.25 -2.51 21.75
CA GLY A 146 -8.94 -3.15 21.74
C GLY A 146 -7.83 -2.26 21.19
N LEU A 147 -8.09 -1.46 20.14
CA LEU A 147 -7.10 -0.48 19.64
C LEU A 147 -6.86 0.65 20.66
N ARG A 148 -7.91 1.19 21.30
CA ARG A 148 -7.77 2.23 22.33
C ARG A 148 -6.95 1.73 23.52
N ASP A 149 -7.17 0.50 23.96
CA ASP A 149 -6.44 -0.13 25.05
C ASP A 149 -4.95 -0.30 24.74
N HIS A 150 -4.58 -0.30 23.45
CA HIS A 150 -3.20 -0.31 22.97
C HIS A 150 -2.67 1.09 22.56
N GLY A 151 -3.37 2.16 23.00
CA GLY A 151 -2.89 3.54 22.88
C GLY A 151 -3.15 4.21 21.52
N PHE A 152 -4.07 3.68 20.70
CA PHE A 152 -4.49 4.35 19.48
C PHE A 152 -5.62 5.35 19.77
N ALA A 153 -5.44 6.60 19.31
CA ALA A 153 -6.49 7.62 19.36
C ALA A 153 -7.58 7.35 18.30
N GLU A 154 -8.73 8.01 18.42
CA GLU A 154 -9.84 7.86 17.45
C GLU A 154 -9.41 8.14 16.00
N ARG A 155 -8.54 9.11 15.81
CA ARG A 155 -7.98 9.41 14.49
C ARG A 155 -7.09 8.28 13.97
N ASP A 156 -6.29 7.67 14.84
CA ASP A 156 -5.43 6.55 14.45
C ASP A 156 -6.28 5.34 14.03
N ILE A 157 -7.39 5.09 14.74
CA ILE A 157 -8.33 4.02 14.39
C ILE A 157 -8.95 4.28 13.01
N TRP A 158 -9.31 5.55 12.73
CA TRP A 158 -9.79 5.95 11.41
C TRP A 158 -8.71 5.72 10.33
N ASP A 159 -7.46 6.12 10.60
CA ASP A 159 -6.35 5.97 9.67
C ASP A 159 -6.03 4.48 9.42
N ILE A 160 -6.04 3.63 10.46
CA ILE A 160 -5.88 2.16 10.31
C ILE A 160 -6.96 1.60 9.37
N ALA A 161 -8.22 1.96 9.60
CA ALA A 161 -9.33 1.50 8.79
C ALA A 161 -9.25 2.04 7.35
N ALA A 162 -8.86 3.31 7.17
CA ALA A 162 -8.74 3.93 5.86
C ALA A 162 -7.61 3.30 5.02
N VAL A 163 -6.44 3.07 5.63
CA VAL A 163 -5.32 2.38 4.97
C VAL A 163 -5.74 0.95 4.60
N ALA A 164 -6.34 0.20 5.53
CA ALA A 164 -6.81 -1.15 5.25
C ALA A 164 -7.87 -1.18 4.13
N GLY A 165 -8.83 -0.25 4.14
CA GLY A 165 -9.85 -0.12 3.09
C GLY A 165 -9.26 0.22 1.72
N PHE A 166 -8.30 1.14 1.67
CA PHE A 166 -7.59 1.52 0.46
C PHE A 166 -6.87 0.33 -0.16
N TYR A 167 -6.11 -0.45 0.64
CA TYR A 167 -5.43 -1.63 0.12
C TYR A 167 -6.38 -2.76 -0.23
N ASN A 168 -7.50 -2.91 0.43
CA ASN A 168 -8.56 -3.83 -0.01
C ASN A 168 -9.09 -3.51 -1.42
N MET A 169 -9.23 -2.23 -1.75
CA MET A 169 -9.60 -1.77 -3.10
C MET A 169 -8.45 -2.03 -4.09
N THR A 170 -7.25 -1.53 -3.79
CA THR A 170 -6.12 -1.56 -4.73
C THR A 170 -5.61 -2.97 -5.00
N ASN A 171 -5.62 -3.87 -3.99
CA ASN A 171 -5.25 -5.27 -4.17
C ASN A 171 -6.15 -5.98 -5.17
N ARG A 172 -7.47 -5.77 -5.06
CA ARG A 172 -8.44 -6.39 -5.97
C ARG A 172 -8.29 -5.86 -7.39
N LEU A 173 -8.07 -4.55 -7.53
CA LEU A 173 -7.83 -3.95 -8.83
C LEU A 173 -6.52 -4.45 -9.45
N ALA A 174 -5.44 -4.48 -8.67
CA ALA A 174 -4.15 -4.98 -9.13
C ALA A 174 -4.22 -6.43 -9.59
N SER A 175 -4.90 -7.30 -8.82
CA SER A 175 -5.09 -8.70 -9.17
C SER A 175 -5.99 -8.88 -10.40
N ALA A 176 -7.11 -8.14 -10.48
CA ALA A 176 -8.05 -8.23 -11.60
C ALA A 176 -7.43 -7.78 -12.94
N LEU A 177 -6.49 -6.83 -12.89
CA LEU A 177 -5.83 -6.26 -14.07
C LEU A 177 -4.43 -6.87 -14.32
N ASP A 178 -4.01 -7.85 -13.54
CA ASP A 178 -2.66 -8.44 -13.58
C ASP A 178 -1.57 -7.35 -13.60
N MET A 179 -1.67 -6.40 -12.66
CA MET A 179 -0.65 -5.36 -12.55
C MET A 179 0.69 -5.98 -12.14
N ARG A 180 1.77 -5.57 -12.82
CA ARG A 180 3.12 -6.09 -12.61
C ARG A 180 3.93 -5.11 -11.76
N PRO A 181 4.51 -5.54 -10.61
CA PRO A 181 5.44 -4.69 -9.88
C PRO A 181 6.71 -4.43 -10.71
N ASN A 182 7.37 -3.31 -10.45
CA ASN A 182 8.68 -3.05 -11.01
C ASN A 182 9.70 -4.02 -10.38
N ASP A 183 10.63 -4.55 -11.18
CA ASP A 183 11.65 -5.51 -10.71
C ASP A 183 12.57 -4.91 -9.64
N GLU A 184 12.76 -3.60 -9.66
CA GLU A 184 13.58 -2.86 -8.70
C GLU A 184 13.10 -3.04 -7.26
N TYR A 185 11.79 -3.23 -7.03
CA TYR A 185 11.27 -3.48 -5.68
C TYR A 185 11.89 -4.71 -5.00
N HIS A 186 12.26 -5.73 -5.78
CA HIS A 186 12.86 -6.94 -5.23
C HIS A 186 14.25 -6.71 -4.61
N ARG A 187 14.92 -5.62 -4.96
CA ARG A 187 16.27 -5.26 -4.47
C ARG A 187 16.26 -4.19 -3.39
N LEU A 188 15.19 -3.41 -3.26
CA LEU A 188 15.11 -2.32 -2.30
C LEU A 188 15.15 -2.84 -0.84
N GLY A 189 16.02 -2.26 -0.02
CA GLY A 189 16.14 -2.58 1.39
C GLY A 189 16.75 -3.97 1.68
N ARG A 190 17.54 -4.50 0.75
CA ARG A 190 18.27 -5.78 0.89
C ARG A 190 19.76 -5.54 0.97
#